data_ac036000a1bc2a7890b6173f13307ab3
#
_entry.id   ac036000a1bc2a7890b6173f13307ab3
#
_cell.length_a   1.000
_cell.length_b   1.000
_cell.length_c   1.000
_cell.angle_alpha   90.00
_cell.angle_beta   90.00
_cell.angle_gamma   90.00
#
_symmetry.space_group_name_H-M   'P 1'
#
loop_
_entity.id
_entity.type
_entity.pdbx_description
1 polymer ?
#
loop_
_entity_poly.entity_id
_entity_poly.type
_entity_poly.pdbx_seq_one_letter_code
_entity_poly.pdbx_strand_id
1 'polypeptide(L)'
;QVVAGSTYRDSLVYKYNGAGQVSEEVYYVSIDGSPFADWAKNEFVYSGNGNLTEYKGYFLDVNTMNYVQASHILVEFDNKTNPLILGAEGILLEQINFVSANNVTKATVNDLEDPANNEVATYAYVYNDKSKPATASITFQSIGLPIPVTFHYQ
;
A
#
# COMPACT_ATOMS: atom_id res chain seq x y z
N GLN A 1 -2.51 13.28 19.55
CA GLN A 1 -3.34 14.31 20.21
C GLN A 1 -2.77 15.68 19.80
N VAL A 2 -3.42 16.36 18.82
CA VAL A 2 -3.04 17.73 18.44
C VAL A 2 -3.43 18.64 19.61
N VAL A 3 -2.45 19.25 20.24
CA VAL A 3 -2.68 20.28 21.27
C VAL A 3 -3.28 21.49 20.55
N ALA A 4 -4.42 21.97 21.01
CA ALA A 4 -5.09 23.12 20.41
C ALA A 4 -4.13 24.33 20.37
N GLY A 5 -3.80 24.79 19.14
CA GLY A 5 -2.90 25.91 18.88
C GLY A 5 -1.54 25.56 18.27
N SER A 6 -1.15 24.28 18.18
CA SER A 6 0.10 23.88 17.51
C SER A 6 -0.03 23.87 15.99
N THR A 7 0.98 24.38 15.30
CA THR A 7 1.13 24.30 13.84
C THR A 7 1.85 23.01 13.48
N TYR A 8 1.19 22.17 12.69
CA TYR A 8 1.75 20.92 12.18
C TYR A 8 2.05 21.05 10.70
N ARG A 9 3.22 20.61 10.26
CA ARG A 9 3.64 20.51 8.85
C ARG A 9 4.30 19.16 8.61
N ASP A 10 4.01 18.57 7.47
CA ASP A 10 4.59 17.33 7.00
C ASP A 10 5.33 17.53 5.67
N SER A 11 6.24 16.64 5.37
CA SER A 11 6.97 16.54 4.11
C SER A 11 7.21 15.07 3.78
N LEU A 12 6.99 14.71 2.53
CA LEU A 12 7.18 13.37 1.99
C LEU A 12 8.33 13.38 0.99
N VAL A 13 9.24 12.43 1.13
CA VAL A 13 10.36 12.23 0.21
C VAL A 13 10.28 10.84 -0.37
N TYR A 14 10.27 10.76 -1.70
CA TYR A 14 10.20 9.49 -2.44
C TYR A 14 11.57 9.13 -3.00
N LYS A 15 11.96 7.85 -2.86
CA LYS A 15 13.08 7.26 -3.57
C LYS A 15 12.55 6.28 -4.61
N TYR A 16 13.27 6.16 -5.72
CA TYR A 16 12.89 5.31 -6.85
C TYR A 16 13.94 4.24 -7.10
N ASN A 17 13.49 3.06 -7.51
CA ASN A 17 14.39 2.01 -7.99
C ASN A 17 14.84 2.28 -9.44
N GLY A 18 15.72 1.42 -9.98
CA GLY A 18 16.23 1.57 -11.33
C GLY A 18 15.19 1.42 -12.46
N ALA A 19 13.99 0.95 -12.15
CA ALA A 19 12.85 0.86 -13.07
C ALA A 19 11.90 2.07 -12.98
N GLY A 20 12.21 3.07 -12.15
CA GLY A 20 11.37 4.26 -11.95
C GLY A 20 10.17 4.05 -11.02
N GLN A 21 10.12 2.93 -10.28
CA GLN A 21 9.07 2.66 -9.31
C GLN A 21 9.48 3.20 -7.94
N VAL A 22 8.52 3.72 -7.16
CA VAL A 22 8.78 4.16 -5.78
C VAL A 22 9.23 2.98 -4.94
N SER A 23 10.44 3.03 -4.40
CA SER A 23 11.02 1.98 -3.56
C SER A 23 11.02 2.32 -2.08
N GLU A 24 10.96 3.60 -1.74
CA GLU A 24 10.88 4.08 -0.37
C GLU A 24 10.14 5.41 -0.32
N GLU A 25 9.40 5.62 0.73
CA GLU A 25 8.76 6.88 1.09
C GLU A 25 9.15 7.22 2.54
N VAL A 26 9.63 8.43 2.78
CA VAL A 26 10.01 8.90 4.12
C VAL A 26 9.15 10.09 4.51
N TYR A 27 8.55 10.01 5.68
CA TYR A 27 7.74 11.05 6.29
C TYR A 27 8.57 11.86 7.28
N TYR A 28 8.54 13.17 7.09
CA TYR A 28 9.14 14.14 7.99
C TYR A 28 8.06 15.03 8.58
N VAL A 29 8.22 15.37 9.86
CA VAL A 29 7.26 16.19 10.59
C VAL A 29 7.97 17.39 11.22
N SER A 30 7.33 18.55 11.18
CA SER A 30 7.71 19.78 11.88
C SER A 30 6.54 20.24 12.73
N ILE A 31 6.79 20.50 14.02
CA ILE A 31 5.78 21.00 14.97
C ILE A 31 6.23 22.39 15.42
N ASP A 32 5.32 23.38 15.37
CA ASP A 32 5.54 24.76 15.80
C ASP A 32 6.78 25.43 15.18
N GLY A 33 7.07 25.11 13.90
CA GLY A 33 8.19 25.67 13.17
C GLY A 33 9.55 25.08 13.53
N SER A 34 9.59 23.97 14.28
CA SER A 34 10.82 23.18 14.49
C SER A 34 11.40 22.69 13.15
N PRO A 35 12.69 22.34 13.06
CA PRO A 35 13.22 21.62 11.91
C PRO A 35 12.42 20.36 11.65
N PHE A 36 12.32 19.95 10.37
CA PHE A 36 11.74 18.67 10.01
C PHE A 36 12.57 17.52 10.61
N ALA A 37 11.89 16.59 11.25
CA ALA A 37 12.47 15.38 11.83
C ALA A 37 11.83 14.14 11.21
N ASP A 38 12.59 13.05 11.13
CA ASP A 38 12.09 11.74 10.69
C ASP A 38 10.93 11.30 11.58
N TRP A 39 9.89 10.73 10.95
CA TRP A 39 8.71 10.25 11.66
C TRP A 39 8.39 8.79 11.34
N ALA A 40 8.30 8.49 10.06
CA ALA A 40 7.96 7.17 9.56
C ALA A 40 8.60 6.93 8.19
N LYS A 41 8.68 5.67 7.76
CA LYS A 41 9.02 5.32 6.39
C LYS A 41 8.24 4.11 5.90
N ASN A 42 8.07 4.03 4.59
CA ASN A 42 7.52 2.88 3.89
C ASN A 42 8.52 2.33 2.89
N GLU A 43 8.62 1.02 2.77
CA GLU A 43 9.45 0.32 1.77
C GLU A 43 8.55 -0.50 0.84
N PHE A 44 8.85 -0.47 -0.45
CA PHE A 44 8.08 -1.11 -1.51
C PHE A 44 8.98 -2.05 -2.31
N VAL A 45 8.60 -3.33 -2.39
CA VAL A 45 9.33 -4.37 -3.12
C VAL A 45 8.53 -4.82 -4.33
N TYR A 46 9.16 -4.80 -5.49
CA TYR A 46 8.54 -5.20 -6.76
C TYR A 46 9.16 -6.46 -7.33
N SER A 47 8.34 -7.30 -7.93
CA SER A 47 8.81 -8.41 -8.75
C SER A 47 9.32 -7.93 -10.11
N GLY A 48 10.06 -8.78 -10.81
CA GLY A 48 10.64 -8.44 -12.12
C GLY A 48 9.62 -8.15 -13.23
N ASN A 49 8.35 -8.52 -13.04
CA ASN A 49 7.23 -8.18 -13.94
C ASN A 49 6.46 -6.92 -13.53
N GLY A 50 6.94 -6.17 -12.54
CA GLY A 50 6.37 -4.87 -12.14
C GLY A 50 5.24 -4.92 -11.12
N ASN A 51 5.01 -6.05 -10.46
CA ASN A 51 4.02 -6.15 -9.39
C ASN A 51 4.64 -5.74 -8.04
N LEU A 52 3.92 -4.93 -7.26
CA LEU A 52 4.26 -4.62 -5.87
C LEU A 52 3.92 -5.85 -5.00
N THR A 53 4.93 -6.64 -4.67
CA THR A 53 4.74 -7.92 -3.93
C THR A 53 4.82 -7.77 -2.43
N GLU A 54 5.45 -6.70 -1.94
CA GLU A 54 5.67 -6.50 -0.52
C GLU A 54 5.68 -5.01 -0.19
N TYR A 55 5.03 -4.65 0.91
CA TYR A 55 5.07 -3.34 1.54
C TYR A 55 5.43 -3.50 3.01
N LYS A 56 6.31 -2.64 3.50
CA LYS A 56 6.71 -2.57 4.91
C LYS A 56 6.55 -1.16 5.42
N GLY A 57 5.79 -0.99 6.49
CA GLY A 57 5.65 0.29 7.19
C GLY A 57 6.45 0.31 8.48
N TYR A 58 7.11 1.43 8.75
CA TYR A 58 7.95 1.64 9.91
C TYR A 58 7.62 2.97 10.58
N PHE A 59 7.71 3.03 11.89
CA PHE A 59 7.74 4.28 12.65
C PHE A 59 9.12 4.48 13.31
N LEU A 60 9.47 5.71 13.60
CA LEU A 60 10.68 6.04 14.34
C LEU A 60 10.42 5.90 15.83
N ASP A 61 11.12 5.00 16.51
CA ASP A 61 11.16 4.98 17.98
C ASP A 61 12.05 6.14 18.47
N VAL A 62 11.43 7.13 19.06
CA VAL A 62 12.11 8.35 19.53
C VAL A 62 13.10 8.10 20.67
N ASN A 63 12.99 6.97 21.39
CA ASN A 63 13.90 6.63 22.48
C ASN A 63 15.20 6.02 21.98
N THR A 64 15.12 5.23 20.93
CA THR A 64 16.28 4.51 20.35
C THR A 64 16.78 5.17 19.08
N MET A 65 16.00 6.07 18.47
CA MET A 65 16.25 6.68 17.15
C MET A 65 16.39 5.64 16.02
N ASN A 66 15.73 4.49 16.17
CA ASN A 66 15.69 3.43 15.17
C ASN A 66 14.30 3.29 14.57
N TYR A 67 14.23 2.90 13.31
CA TYR A 67 12.98 2.51 12.69
C TYR A 67 12.53 1.13 13.19
N VAL A 68 11.30 1.05 13.68
CA VAL A 68 10.64 -0.18 14.11
C VAL A 68 9.56 -0.53 13.10
N GLN A 69 9.57 -1.75 12.59
CA GLN A 69 8.56 -2.19 11.64
C GLN A 69 7.22 -2.39 12.35
N ALA A 70 6.19 -1.68 11.88
CA ALA A 70 4.83 -1.74 12.43
C ALA A 70 3.88 -2.58 11.56
N SER A 71 4.09 -2.59 10.23
CA SER A 71 3.22 -3.30 9.30
C SER A 71 3.98 -4.02 8.21
N HIS A 72 3.39 -5.12 7.72
CA HIS A 72 3.92 -5.90 6.63
C HIS A 72 2.77 -6.42 5.77
N ILE A 73 2.73 -6.03 4.50
CA ILE A 73 1.73 -6.48 3.54
C ILE A 73 2.41 -7.31 2.47
N LEU A 74 1.88 -8.52 2.22
CA LEU A 74 2.26 -9.40 1.13
C LEU A 74 1.13 -9.47 0.12
N VAL A 75 1.47 -9.37 -1.17
CA VAL A 75 0.47 -9.32 -2.26
C VAL A 75 0.76 -10.40 -3.29
N GLU A 76 -0.28 -11.17 -3.63
CA GLU A 76 -0.25 -12.18 -4.69
C GLU A 76 -1.08 -11.69 -5.89
N PHE A 77 -0.69 -12.14 -7.09
CA PHE A 77 -1.25 -11.66 -8.36
C PHE A 77 -1.62 -12.81 -9.28
N ASP A 78 -2.56 -12.56 -10.19
CA ASP A 78 -2.79 -13.40 -11.34
C ASP A 78 -1.76 -13.11 -12.47
N ASN A 79 -2.03 -13.66 -13.65
CA ASN A 79 -1.23 -13.43 -14.86
C ASN A 79 -1.93 -12.54 -15.90
N LYS A 80 -2.99 -11.82 -15.50
CA LYS A 80 -3.75 -10.93 -16.38
C LYS A 80 -3.35 -9.49 -16.16
N THR A 81 -3.33 -8.72 -17.23
CA THR A 81 -3.01 -7.28 -17.15
C THR A 81 -4.04 -6.54 -16.31
N ASN A 82 -3.57 -5.76 -15.36
CA ASN A 82 -4.39 -4.85 -14.59
C ASN A 82 -4.77 -3.64 -15.47
N PRO A 83 -6.05 -3.45 -15.80
CA PRO A 83 -6.47 -2.34 -16.65
C PRO A 83 -6.54 -1.00 -15.91
N LEU A 84 -6.39 -0.99 -14.60
CA LEU A 84 -6.53 0.18 -13.72
C LEU A 84 -5.19 0.68 -13.17
N ILE A 85 -4.08 0.35 -13.83
CA ILE A 85 -2.74 0.75 -13.36
C ILE A 85 -2.60 2.28 -13.33
N LEU A 86 -2.20 2.82 -12.19
CA LEU A 86 -1.97 4.26 -11.95
C LEU A 86 -0.48 4.65 -11.93
N GLY A 87 0.44 3.70 -12.09
CA GLY A 87 1.87 3.98 -11.98
C GLY A 87 2.28 4.46 -10.59
N ALA A 88 3.26 5.35 -10.52
CA ALA A 88 3.78 5.86 -9.24
C ALA A 88 2.74 6.68 -8.45
N GLU A 89 1.82 7.33 -9.14
CA GLU A 89 0.73 8.13 -8.54
C GLU A 89 -0.18 7.28 -7.65
N GLY A 90 -0.28 5.97 -7.91
CA GLY A 90 -1.04 5.05 -7.07
C GLY A 90 -0.52 4.97 -5.65
N ILE A 91 0.79 5.09 -5.44
CA ILE A 91 1.39 5.15 -4.10
C ILE A 91 0.97 6.44 -3.38
N LEU A 92 1.04 7.59 -4.08
CA LEU A 92 0.65 8.89 -3.52
C LEU A 92 -0.81 8.93 -3.07
N LEU A 93 -1.66 8.10 -3.67
CA LEU A 93 -3.08 8.01 -3.36
C LEU A 93 -3.40 6.84 -2.42
N GLU A 94 -2.38 6.19 -1.85
CA GLU A 94 -2.51 4.98 -1.03
C GLU A 94 -3.26 3.83 -1.75
N GLN A 95 -3.23 3.85 -3.09
CA GLN A 95 -3.95 2.91 -3.95
C GLN A 95 -3.02 1.77 -4.40
N ILE A 96 -2.48 1.01 -3.45
CA ILE A 96 -1.49 -0.06 -3.68
C ILE A 96 -1.95 -1.06 -4.75
N ASN A 97 -3.26 -1.35 -4.82
CA ASN A 97 -3.83 -2.27 -5.80
C ASN A 97 -3.70 -1.81 -7.26
N PHE A 98 -3.44 -0.51 -7.50
CA PHE A 98 -3.40 0.08 -8.83
C PHE A 98 -1.98 0.37 -9.34
N VAL A 99 -0.94 0.02 -8.58
CA VAL A 99 0.47 0.21 -9.01
C VAL A 99 1.08 -1.04 -9.63
N SER A 100 0.36 -2.14 -9.66
CA SER A 100 0.85 -3.44 -10.12
C SER A 100 0.40 -3.76 -11.54
N ALA A 101 1.28 -4.41 -12.31
CA ALA A 101 1.02 -4.80 -13.70
C ALA A 101 -0.10 -5.83 -13.86
N ASN A 102 -0.31 -6.66 -12.85
CA ASN A 102 -1.33 -7.72 -12.81
C ASN A 102 -2.40 -7.44 -11.74
N ASN A 103 -3.52 -8.16 -11.81
CA ASN A 103 -4.58 -8.01 -10.83
C ASN A 103 -4.24 -8.73 -9.52
N VAL A 104 -4.51 -8.08 -8.39
CA VAL A 104 -4.30 -8.65 -7.05
C VAL A 104 -5.27 -9.82 -6.85
N THR A 105 -4.78 -10.98 -6.42
CA THR A 105 -5.61 -12.14 -6.05
C THR A 105 -5.68 -12.36 -4.55
N LYS A 106 -4.67 -11.88 -3.82
CA LYS A 106 -4.65 -11.95 -2.37
C LYS A 106 -3.78 -10.85 -1.79
N ALA A 107 -4.22 -10.26 -0.70
CA ALA A 107 -3.40 -9.38 0.15
C ALA A 107 -3.43 -9.93 1.57
N THR A 108 -2.24 -10.08 2.17
CA THR A 108 -2.08 -10.49 3.58
C THR A 108 -1.48 -9.31 4.33
N VAL A 109 -2.23 -8.77 5.27
CA VAL A 109 -1.84 -7.63 6.11
C VAL A 109 -1.45 -8.18 7.47
N ASN A 110 -0.21 -7.93 7.89
CA ASN A 110 0.28 -8.24 9.22
C ASN A 110 0.52 -6.91 9.95
N ASP A 111 -0.28 -6.65 10.97
CA ASP A 111 -0.04 -5.61 11.95
C ASP A 111 0.91 -6.20 13.01
N LEU A 112 2.13 -5.68 13.10
CA LEU A 112 3.16 -6.20 14.01
C LEU A 112 3.05 -5.60 15.42
N GLU A 113 2.28 -4.51 15.58
CA GLU A 113 1.99 -3.89 16.87
C GLU A 113 0.78 -4.56 17.54
N ASP A 114 -0.26 -4.88 16.75
CA ASP A 114 -1.45 -5.59 17.23
C ASP A 114 -1.88 -6.69 16.25
N PRO A 115 -1.42 -7.94 16.44
CA PRO A 115 -1.77 -9.06 15.57
C PRO A 115 -3.27 -9.39 15.48
N ALA A 116 -4.11 -8.81 16.36
CA ALA A 116 -5.57 -8.94 16.24
C ALA A 116 -6.12 -8.19 15.01
N ASN A 117 -5.36 -7.23 14.47
CA ASN A 117 -5.69 -6.49 13.26
C ASN A 117 -5.18 -7.18 11.97
N ASN A 118 -4.57 -8.36 12.07
CA ASN A 118 -4.15 -9.10 10.88
C ASN A 118 -5.35 -9.43 9.99
N GLU A 119 -5.19 -9.21 8.68
CA GLU A 119 -6.28 -9.41 7.73
C GLU A 119 -5.79 -10.12 6.46
N VAL A 120 -6.64 -10.95 5.89
CA VAL A 120 -6.43 -11.52 4.57
C VAL A 120 -7.61 -11.15 3.68
N ALA A 121 -7.33 -10.44 2.60
CA ALA A 121 -8.28 -10.16 1.54
C ALA A 121 -7.99 -11.06 0.33
N THR A 122 -9.02 -11.73 -0.20
CA THR A 122 -8.94 -12.53 -1.43
C THR A 122 -9.82 -11.94 -2.51
N TYR A 123 -9.36 -12.00 -3.76
CA TYR A 123 -10.03 -11.42 -4.93
C TYR A 123 -10.25 -12.52 -5.97
N ALA A 124 -11.50 -12.80 -6.31
CA ALA A 124 -11.88 -13.74 -7.35
C ALA A 124 -12.48 -12.96 -8.53
N TYR A 125 -11.82 -13.03 -9.70
CA TYR A 125 -12.23 -12.30 -10.90
C TYR A 125 -12.95 -13.18 -11.90
N VAL A 126 -13.96 -12.61 -12.57
CA VAL A 126 -14.51 -13.12 -13.84
C VAL A 126 -14.04 -12.19 -14.95
N TYR A 127 -13.42 -12.74 -15.97
CA TYR A 127 -12.86 -11.99 -17.10
C TYR A 127 -13.80 -12.01 -18.30
N ASN A 128 -13.83 -10.90 -19.05
CA ASN A 128 -14.50 -10.83 -20.34
C ASN A 128 -13.63 -11.46 -21.46
N ASP A 129 -14.16 -11.46 -22.68
CA ASP A 129 -13.49 -11.99 -23.89
C ASP A 129 -12.17 -11.26 -24.24
N LYS A 130 -11.96 -10.05 -23.74
CA LYS A 130 -10.72 -9.24 -23.88
C LYS A 130 -9.74 -9.44 -22.73
N SER A 131 -9.94 -10.45 -21.88
CA SER A 131 -9.14 -10.73 -20.69
C SER A 131 -9.07 -9.57 -19.68
N LYS A 132 -10.08 -8.69 -19.66
CA LYS A 132 -10.24 -7.65 -18.63
C LYS A 132 -11.22 -8.12 -17.57
N PRO A 133 -11.04 -7.80 -16.28
CA PRO A 133 -12.01 -8.12 -15.23
C PRO A 133 -13.39 -7.56 -15.59
N ALA A 134 -14.42 -8.40 -15.65
CA ALA A 134 -15.80 -7.96 -15.79
C ALA A 134 -16.46 -7.79 -14.43
N THR A 135 -16.22 -8.75 -13.54
CA THR A 135 -16.63 -8.66 -12.13
C THR A 135 -15.51 -9.18 -11.24
N ALA A 136 -15.56 -8.80 -9.96
CA ALA A 136 -14.77 -9.43 -8.91
C ALA A 136 -15.63 -9.69 -7.68
N SER A 137 -15.18 -10.62 -6.85
CA SER A 137 -15.66 -10.84 -5.49
C SER A 137 -14.50 -10.64 -4.56
N ILE A 138 -14.62 -9.72 -3.61
CA ILE A 138 -13.60 -9.45 -2.59
C ILE A 138 -14.10 -10.03 -1.28
N THR A 139 -13.31 -10.87 -0.63
CA THR A 139 -13.64 -11.45 0.68
C THR A 139 -12.54 -11.10 1.66
N PHE A 140 -12.90 -10.40 2.72
CA PHE A 140 -12.05 -10.14 3.89
C PHE A 140 -12.27 -11.26 4.91
N GLN A 141 -11.18 -11.79 5.46
CA GLN A 141 -11.25 -12.89 6.44
C GLN A 141 -12.07 -12.51 7.66
N SER A 142 -11.94 -11.28 8.15
CA SER A 142 -12.67 -10.77 9.31
C SER A 142 -14.18 -10.66 9.09
N ILE A 143 -14.62 -10.42 7.85
CA ILE A 143 -16.03 -10.27 7.49
C ILE A 143 -16.64 -11.62 7.07
N GLY A 144 -15.87 -12.43 6.35
CA GLY A 144 -16.29 -13.73 5.85
C GLY A 144 -17.34 -13.71 4.72
N LEU A 145 -17.79 -12.52 4.31
CA LEU A 145 -18.81 -12.34 3.27
C LEU A 145 -18.18 -11.72 2.01
N PRO A 146 -18.53 -12.23 0.80
CA PRO A 146 -18.05 -11.68 -0.44
C PRO A 146 -18.70 -10.32 -0.75
N ILE A 147 -17.88 -9.34 -1.12
CA ILE A 147 -18.30 -8.03 -1.60
C ILE A 147 -18.20 -8.02 -3.12
N PRO A 148 -19.31 -7.92 -3.86
CA PRO A 148 -19.28 -7.91 -5.32
C PRO A 148 -18.81 -6.58 -5.87
N VAL A 149 -17.99 -6.62 -6.93
CA VAL A 149 -17.51 -5.47 -7.69
C VAL A 149 -17.81 -5.69 -9.18
N THR A 150 -18.27 -4.66 -9.89
CA THR A 150 -18.47 -4.68 -11.33
C THR A 150 -17.60 -3.61 -11.98
N PHE A 151 -16.90 -3.97 -13.05
CA PHE A 151 -16.04 -3.08 -13.81
C PHE A 151 -16.73 -2.60 -15.08
N HIS A 152 -16.76 -1.31 -15.30
CA HIS A 152 -17.29 -0.68 -16.52
C HIS A 152 -16.14 0.00 -17.26
N TYR A 153 -15.92 -0.42 -18.52
CA TYR A 153 -14.91 0.17 -19.40
C TYR A 153 -15.58 1.06 -20.44
N GLN A 154 -15.10 2.25 -20.59
CA GLN A 154 -15.52 3.20 -21.64
C GLN A 154 -14.64 3.06 -22.88
#